data_8fc3689073f4ecdd2cdbbb4432157846
#
_entry.id   8fc3689073f4ecdd2cdbbb4432157846
#
_cell.length_a   1.000
_cell.length_b   1.000
_cell.length_c   1.000
_cell.angle_alpha   90.00
_cell.angle_beta   90.00
_cell.angle_gamma   90.00
#
_symmetry.space_group_name_H-M   'P 1'
#
loop_
_entity.id
_entity.type
_entity.pdbx_description
1 polymer ?
#
loop_
_entity_poly.entity_id
_entity_poly.type
_entity_poly.pdbx_seq_one_letter_code
_entity_poly.pdbx_strand_id
1 'polypeptide(L)'
;MKPLIFFWSLCIAICCAPDETLAEDDAAALGQRVQALERAGRFAEAIPLYEKWQRLAPDQAPIVRGHARALTAIGAHQRVVDLLDAWLKKHLDGPATLLLGDAYLALDDLDKAASSWRRAIDKNAAASYGPVADRFRSAGLRHDAIGILRDGQQVQGGQDTSGLYSWELASLYLEVGDYRPSFAMFLANIIQTPQRLAAVAGRLEIICRTDGDKALAALQSLSSAAPPFAAQLSAACGLAADDPQNGLDALSGLDDEHAELLFQYASRAEAMGYVPTATDAYALFAERRPDSPYRYQALSRQAALTAISDGDAALELYRDLARDFPNRPETMQTLVGMARLQLQRNRDLEEAVISLQTVINSPRRGEWTPEALKLIAECSLRLGDFTGSEGYLDALEKLGPNAFEARYRRAELHYFHERFAAAESLLVELITANPAHLLTNDVVDLLLLCEDHAGSAGLSALSKAQLLERQRKPQQAQAHWDWLEANAEPALAERSLFIQARLREQQGQMAKALALYERQTSRFPDGEHFVSAQFGRAILYERRGDLTQALKTCEATLLQHPNDALIPDIRLRIQRLRHLGKNG
;
A
#
# COMPACT_ATOMS: atom_id res chain seq x y z
N MET A 1 93.10 -29.74 -45.55
CA MET A 1 94.28 -30.26 -44.80
C MET A 1 93.86 -30.39 -43.33
N LYS A 2 94.02 -31.60 -42.87
CA LYS A 2 93.95 -32.03 -41.46
C LYS A 2 95.01 -31.31 -40.63
N PRO A 3 95.07 -31.39 -39.28
CA PRO A 3 94.50 -32.37 -38.36
C PRO A 3 94.12 -31.82 -36.94
N LEU A 4 93.47 -32.68 -36.22
CA LEU A 4 93.77 -33.47 -34.99
C LEU A 4 93.50 -32.81 -33.62
N ILE A 5 92.55 -33.44 -32.91
CA ILE A 5 92.60 -34.09 -31.60
C ILE A 5 92.98 -33.24 -30.38
N PHE A 6 92.10 -33.06 -29.40
CA PHE A 6 92.35 -33.59 -28.05
C PHE A 6 91.05 -33.83 -27.26
N PHE A 7 90.83 -35.07 -26.94
CA PHE A 7 89.99 -35.59 -25.89
C PHE A 7 90.68 -35.29 -24.54
N TRP A 8 89.96 -34.82 -23.55
CA TRP A 8 90.02 -35.35 -22.19
C TRP A 8 89.07 -34.65 -21.22
N SER A 9 88.15 -35.43 -20.68
CA SER A 9 87.69 -35.52 -19.32
C SER A 9 87.48 -34.25 -18.51
N LEU A 10 86.22 -33.95 -18.21
CA LEU A 10 85.85 -33.65 -16.83
C LEU A 10 84.48 -34.18 -16.54
N CYS A 11 84.45 -35.42 -16.08
CA CYS A 11 83.44 -35.87 -15.12
C CYS A 11 83.59 -35.12 -13.81
N ILE A 12 82.50 -34.97 -13.07
CA ILE A 12 82.39 -34.55 -11.67
C ILE A 12 82.10 -33.06 -11.47
N ALA A 13 80.79 -32.74 -11.47
CA ALA A 13 80.09 -31.90 -10.50
C ALA A 13 78.56 -31.94 -10.75
N ILE A 14 78.00 -33.15 -10.82
CA ILE A 14 76.52 -33.38 -10.56
C ILE A 14 76.47 -34.00 -9.16
N CYS A 15 76.44 -33.14 -8.17
CA CYS A 15 75.93 -33.47 -6.84
C CYS A 15 75.64 -32.17 -6.10
N CYS A 16 74.46 -32.08 -5.63
CA CYS A 16 73.85 -31.06 -4.74
C CYS A 16 73.02 -29.94 -5.42
N ALA A 17 71.98 -30.33 -6.09
CA ALA A 17 70.70 -29.56 -6.06
C ALA A 17 69.50 -30.50 -6.21
N PRO A 18 69.26 -31.38 -5.25
CA PRO A 18 68.07 -32.24 -5.35
C PRO A 18 66.97 -31.97 -4.30
N ASP A 19 67.06 -30.95 -3.48
CA ASP A 19 66.05 -30.84 -2.38
C ASP A 19 64.97 -29.76 -2.58
N GLU A 20 65.25 -28.69 -3.36
CA GLU A 20 64.23 -27.63 -3.52
C GLU A 20 63.09 -28.02 -4.49
N THR A 21 63.36 -28.72 -5.59
CA THR A 21 62.38 -29.09 -6.60
C THR A 21 61.44 -30.22 -6.10
N LEU A 22 61.96 -31.17 -5.31
CA LEU A 22 61.12 -32.22 -4.67
C LEU A 22 60.25 -31.68 -3.55
N ALA A 23 60.70 -30.64 -2.84
CA ALA A 23 59.91 -29.96 -1.81
C ALA A 23 58.80 -29.07 -2.42
N GLU A 24 59.04 -28.44 -3.57
CA GLU A 24 58.01 -27.66 -4.29
C GLU A 24 56.92 -28.54 -4.86
N ASP A 25 57.23 -29.70 -5.45
CA ASP A 25 56.23 -30.66 -5.96
C ASP A 25 55.38 -31.26 -4.84
N ASP A 26 55.98 -31.55 -3.69
CA ASP A 26 55.28 -32.01 -2.49
C ASP A 26 54.35 -30.91 -1.90
N ALA A 27 54.79 -29.66 -1.92
CA ALA A 27 53.99 -28.51 -1.44
C ALA A 27 52.80 -28.22 -2.35
N ALA A 28 52.98 -28.30 -3.69
CA ALA A 28 51.90 -28.12 -4.66
C ALA A 28 50.84 -29.23 -4.55
N ALA A 29 51.27 -30.49 -4.40
CA ALA A 29 50.34 -31.63 -4.19
C ALA A 29 49.55 -31.51 -2.87
N LEU A 30 50.19 -31.04 -1.79
CA LEU A 30 49.50 -30.76 -0.50
C LEU A 30 48.44 -29.65 -0.68
N GLY A 31 48.77 -28.57 -1.39
CA GLY A 31 47.85 -27.48 -1.67
C GLY A 31 46.60 -27.92 -2.39
N GLN A 32 46.74 -28.75 -3.45
CA GLN A 32 45.59 -29.30 -4.18
C GLN A 32 44.71 -30.19 -3.30
N ARG A 33 45.30 -31.05 -2.49
CA ARG A 33 44.56 -31.93 -1.57
C ARG A 33 43.80 -31.13 -0.50
N VAL A 34 44.44 -30.12 0.07
CA VAL A 34 43.81 -29.23 1.06
C VAL A 34 42.62 -28.51 0.43
N GLN A 35 42.78 -27.90 -0.74
CA GLN A 35 41.70 -27.24 -1.46
C GLN A 35 40.54 -28.19 -1.78
N ALA A 36 40.82 -29.41 -2.15
CA ALA A 36 39.79 -30.43 -2.40
C ALA A 36 38.97 -30.76 -1.12
N LEU A 37 39.66 -30.89 0.01
CA LEU A 37 39.04 -31.16 1.31
C LEU A 37 38.20 -29.95 1.79
N GLU A 38 38.70 -28.73 1.64
CA GLU A 38 37.99 -27.51 1.99
C GLU A 38 36.69 -27.36 1.16
N ARG A 39 36.77 -27.60 -0.18
CA ARG A 39 35.57 -27.61 -1.05
C ARG A 39 34.56 -28.66 -0.64
N ALA A 40 35.02 -29.79 -0.10
CA ALA A 40 34.17 -30.86 0.41
C ALA A 40 33.67 -30.60 1.85
N GLY A 41 34.05 -29.49 2.49
CA GLY A 41 33.71 -29.19 3.90
C GLY A 41 34.42 -30.06 4.93
N ARG A 42 35.46 -30.85 4.51
CA ARG A 42 36.20 -31.82 5.36
C ARG A 42 37.39 -31.15 6.05
N PHE A 43 37.12 -30.07 6.81
CA PHE A 43 38.16 -29.22 7.42
C PHE A 43 39.01 -29.99 8.43
N ALA A 44 38.43 -30.92 9.22
CA ALA A 44 39.17 -31.72 10.16
C ALA A 44 40.29 -32.58 9.53
N GLU A 45 40.05 -33.05 8.30
CA GLU A 45 41.05 -33.83 7.55
C GLU A 45 42.06 -32.95 6.80
N ALA A 46 41.73 -31.68 6.56
CA ALA A 46 42.65 -30.73 5.97
C ALA A 46 43.73 -30.27 6.97
N ILE A 47 43.43 -30.22 8.27
CA ILE A 47 44.35 -29.71 9.31
C ILE A 47 45.70 -30.42 9.33
N PRO A 48 45.82 -31.78 9.40
CA PRO A 48 47.12 -32.43 9.39
C PRO A 48 47.91 -32.19 8.08
N LEU A 49 47.23 -31.95 6.95
CA LEU A 49 47.90 -31.57 5.70
C LEU A 49 48.42 -30.14 5.76
N TYR A 50 47.66 -29.22 6.38
CA TYR A 50 48.13 -27.86 6.66
C TYR A 50 49.36 -27.85 7.58
N GLU A 51 49.38 -28.65 8.62
CA GLU A 51 50.53 -28.77 9.52
C GLU A 51 51.77 -29.30 8.80
N LYS A 52 51.59 -30.26 7.87
CA LYS A 52 52.69 -30.75 7.03
C LYS A 52 53.17 -29.67 6.03
N TRP A 53 52.21 -29.00 5.41
CA TRP A 53 52.52 -27.94 4.42
C TRP A 53 53.22 -26.73 5.05
N GLN A 54 52.79 -26.31 6.24
CA GLN A 54 53.40 -25.22 6.99
C GLN A 54 54.86 -25.55 7.44
N ARG A 55 55.15 -26.83 7.69
CA ARG A 55 56.53 -27.25 7.98
C ARG A 55 57.47 -27.14 6.76
N LEU A 56 56.93 -27.36 5.56
CA LEU A 56 57.67 -27.20 4.30
C LEU A 56 57.84 -25.74 3.91
N ALA A 57 56.85 -24.89 4.22
CA ALA A 57 56.83 -23.49 3.86
C ALA A 57 56.33 -22.62 5.04
N PRO A 58 57.16 -22.41 6.09
CA PRO A 58 56.72 -21.80 7.35
C PRO A 58 56.38 -20.32 7.27
N ASP A 59 56.93 -19.59 6.28
CA ASP A 59 56.79 -18.15 6.16
C ASP A 59 55.68 -17.74 5.15
N GLN A 60 54.92 -18.71 4.65
CA GLN A 60 53.86 -18.48 3.67
C GLN A 60 52.52 -18.11 4.35
N ALA A 61 52.18 -16.83 4.36
CA ALA A 61 50.95 -16.29 4.93
C ALA A 61 49.64 -16.99 4.45
N PRO A 62 49.47 -17.33 3.14
CA PRO A 62 48.28 -18.04 2.68
C PRO A 62 48.05 -19.39 3.36
N ILE A 63 49.14 -20.13 3.64
CA ILE A 63 49.07 -21.45 4.28
C ILE A 63 48.62 -21.30 5.73
N VAL A 64 49.22 -20.38 6.46
CA VAL A 64 48.91 -20.11 7.87
C VAL A 64 47.46 -19.62 8.01
N ARG A 65 47.03 -18.71 7.12
CA ARG A 65 45.64 -18.23 7.10
C ARG A 65 44.62 -19.35 6.76
N GLY A 66 44.97 -20.22 5.82
CA GLY A 66 44.16 -21.39 5.48
C GLY A 66 44.04 -22.35 6.66
N HIS A 67 45.16 -22.67 7.33
CA HIS A 67 45.16 -23.50 8.52
C HIS A 67 44.32 -22.90 9.64
N ALA A 68 44.45 -21.60 9.90
CA ALA A 68 43.60 -20.89 10.89
C ALA A 68 42.11 -20.97 10.56
N ARG A 69 41.72 -20.78 9.28
CA ARG A 69 40.34 -20.92 8.85
C ARG A 69 39.79 -22.34 9.01
N ALA A 70 40.63 -23.35 8.68
CA ALA A 70 40.22 -24.75 8.87
C ALA A 70 40.04 -25.09 10.37
N LEU A 71 40.87 -24.59 11.24
CA LEU A 71 40.75 -24.71 12.69
C LEU A 71 39.48 -23.99 13.21
N THR A 72 39.19 -22.77 12.68
CA THR A 72 37.97 -22.03 13.03
C THR A 72 36.73 -22.80 12.62
N ALA A 73 36.72 -23.40 11.42
CA ALA A 73 35.58 -24.16 10.90
C ALA A 73 35.20 -25.39 11.77
N ILE A 74 36.16 -25.94 12.51
CA ILE A 74 35.89 -27.04 13.45
C ILE A 74 35.73 -26.57 14.91
N GLY A 75 35.70 -25.26 15.17
CA GLY A 75 35.55 -24.70 16.52
C GLY A 75 36.80 -24.74 17.39
N ALA A 76 37.98 -25.03 16.84
CA ALA A 76 39.24 -25.15 17.58
C ALA A 76 39.91 -23.77 17.83
N HIS A 77 39.16 -22.81 18.39
CA HIS A 77 39.55 -21.40 18.50
C HIS A 77 40.83 -21.17 19.28
N GLN A 78 41.06 -21.94 20.39
CA GLN A 78 42.31 -21.82 21.13
C GLN A 78 43.54 -22.19 20.26
N ARG A 79 43.41 -23.22 19.43
CA ARG A 79 44.50 -23.60 18.52
C ARG A 79 44.75 -22.54 17.44
N VAL A 80 43.69 -21.79 17.01
CA VAL A 80 43.85 -20.62 16.12
C VAL A 80 44.68 -19.55 16.81
N VAL A 81 44.35 -19.24 18.08
CA VAL A 81 45.13 -18.26 18.86
C VAL A 81 46.58 -18.67 18.98
N ASP A 82 46.86 -19.93 19.40
CA ASP A 82 48.24 -20.43 19.58
C ASP A 82 49.02 -20.37 18.26
N LEU A 83 48.43 -20.75 17.14
CA LEU A 83 49.03 -20.73 15.81
C LEU A 83 49.35 -19.29 15.37
N LEU A 84 48.37 -18.40 15.44
CA LEU A 84 48.50 -17.04 14.91
C LEU A 84 49.34 -16.15 15.83
N ASP A 85 49.24 -16.26 17.15
CA ASP A 85 50.09 -15.51 18.08
C ASP A 85 51.56 -15.86 17.89
N ALA A 86 51.88 -17.14 17.70
CA ALA A 86 53.27 -17.57 17.45
C ALA A 86 53.82 -17.02 16.12
N TRP A 87 52.97 -17.04 15.07
CA TRP A 87 53.40 -16.65 13.74
C TRP A 87 53.50 -15.11 13.57
N LEU A 88 52.54 -14.37 14.13
CA LEU A 88 52.45 -12.89 14.08
C LEU A 88 53.55 -12.18 14.90
N LYS A 89 54.28 -12.88 15.76
CA LYS A 89 55.50 -12.35 16.42
C LYS A 89 56.61 -12.04 15.41
N LYS A 90 56.63 -12.75 14.29
CA LYS A 90 57.69 -12.64 13.26
C LYS A 90 57.18 -11.99 11.97
N HIS A 91 55.86 -11.97 11.73
CA HIS A 91 55.27 -11.56 10.48
C HIS A 91 54.19 -10.50 10.69
N LEU A 92 54.14 -9.50 9.82
CA LEU A 92 53.05 -8.52 9.77
C LEU A 92 52.05 -8.96 8.71
N ASP A 93 50.87 -9.38 9.11
CA ASP A 93 49.79 -9.81 8.21
C ASP A 93 48.43 -9.39 8.78
N GLY A 94 47.84 -8.37 8.17
CA GLY A 94 46.54 -7.83 8.59
C GLY A 94 45.41 -8.89 8.56
N PRO A 95 45.24 -9.64 7.46
CA PRO A 95 44.25 -10.72 7.40
C PRO A 95 44.44 -11.81 8.47
N ALA A 96 45.66 -12.22 8.80
CA ALA A 96 45.90 -13.17 9.90
C ALA A 96 45.56 -12.55 11.27
N THR A 97 45.86 -11.26 11.44
CA THR A 97 45.56 -10.52 12.66
C THR A 97 44.05 -10.36 12.85
N LEU A 98 43.27 -10.24 11.76
CA LEU A 98 41.80 -10.27 11.81
C LEU A 98 41.28 -11.64 12.28
N LEU A 99 41.82 -12.73 11.72
CA LEU A 99 41.42 -14.10 12.15
C LEU A 99 41.78 -14.37 13.61
N LEU A 100 42.88 -13.80 14.11
CA LEU A 100 43.23 -13.88 15.52
C LEU A 100 42.18 -13.19 16.39
N GLY A 101 41.75 -11.97 15.99
CA GLY A 101 40.67 -11.27 16.70
C GLY A 101 39.34 -12.03 16.66
N ASP A 102 39.01 -12.63 15.51
CA ASP A 102 37.79 -13.45 15.38
C ASP A 102 37.86 -14.69 16.31
N ALA A 103 39.03 -15.29 16.50
CA ALA A 103 39.21 -16.40 17.41
C ALA A 103 39.09 -15.97 18.90
N TYR A 104 39.61 -14.81 19.27
CA TYR A 104 39.41 -14.24 20.61
C TYR A 104 37.94 -13.95 20.89
N LEU A 105 37.19 -13.40 19.90
CA LEU A 105 35.74 -13.17 20.05
C LEU A 105 35.00 -14.49 20.30
N ALA A 106 35.35 -15.55 19.57
CA ALA A 106 34.75 -16.88 19.75
C ALA A 106 35.09 -17.54 21.11
N LEU A 107 36.11 -17.04 21.80
CA LEU A 107 36.49 -17.42 23.17
C LEU A 107 35.96 -16.43 24.20
N ASP A 108 34.99 -15.57 23.85
CA ASP A 108 34.40 -14.54 24.71
C ASP A 108 35.38 -13.48 25.25
N ASP A 109 36.57 -13.32 24.63
CA ASP A 109 37.55 -12.30 24.98
C ASP A 109 37.47 -11.09 24.03
N LEU A 110 36.44 -10.26 24.26
CA LEU A 110 36.16 -9.09 23.40
C LEU A 110 37.30 -8.05 23.39
N ASP A 111 37.99 -7.87 24.51
CA ASP A 111 39.07 -6.88 24.62
C ASP A 111 40.27 -7.28 23.76
N LYS A 112 40.68 -8.54 23.78
CA LYS A 112 41.75 -9.04 22.91
C LYS A 112 41.29 -9.09 21.45
N ALA A 113 40.03 -9.43 21.18
CA ALA A 113 39.47 -9.37 19.83
C ALA A 113 39.58 -7.96 19.25
N ALA A 114 39.06 -6.96 19.96
CA ALA A 114 39.08 -5.55 19.55
C ALA A 114 40.53 -5.02 19.37
N SER A 115 41.41 -5.38 20.30
CA SER A 115 42.86 -5.01 20.18
C SER A 115 43.50 -5.63 18.93
N SER A 116 43.23 -6.91 18.67
CA SER A 116 43.74 -7.61 17.50
C SER A 116 43.20 -6.99 16.21
N TRP A 117 41.91 -6.74 16.11
CA TRP A 117 41.31 -6.11 14.93
C TRP A 117 41.91 -4.71 14.65
N ARG A 118 42.10 -3.85 15.67
CA ARG A 118 42.74 -2.54 15.49
C ARG A 118 44.18 -2.67 14.99
N ARG A 119 44.94 -3.69 15.42
CA ARG A 119 46.31 -3.97 14.94
C ARG A 119 46.33 -4.42 13.48
N ALA A 120 45.24 -4.91 12.93
CA ALA A 120 45.17 -5.31 11.52
C ALA A 120 45.08 -4.13 10.56
N ILE A 121 44.87 -2.90 11.05
CA ILE A 121 44.78 -1.69 10.22
C ILE A 121 46.16 -1.33 9.70
N ASP A 122 46.29 -1.26 8.36
CA ASP A 122 47.38 -0.57 7.70
C ASP A 122 47.05 0.93 7.60
N LYS A 123 47.72 1.75 8.39
CA LYS A 123 47.48 3.20 8.47
C LYS A 123 47.71 3.95 7.16
N ASN A 124 48.38 3.35 6.19
CA ASN A 124 48.64 3.92 4.87
C ASN A 124 47.63 3.44 3.80
N ALA A 125 46.82 2.45 4.12
CA ALA A 125 45.89 1.84 3.19
C ALA A 125 44.44 2.01 3.68
N ALA A 126 43.72 3.02 3.18
CA ALA A 126 42.35 3.31 3.54
C ALA A 126 41.44 2.06 3.45
N ALA A 127 41.67 1.19 2.48
CA ALA A 127 40.89 -0.05 2.30
C ALA A 127 41.04 -1.08 3.46
N SER A 128 42.01 -0.93 4.35
CA SER A 128 42.21 -1.83 5.50
C SER A 128 41.20 -1.60 6.62
N TYR A 129 40.55 -0.42 6.67
CA TYR A 129 39.64 -0.03 7.73
C TYR A 129 38.25 -0.72 7.62
N GLY A 130 37.74 -0.93 6.41
CA GLY A 130 36.45 -1.55 6.20
C GLY A 130 36.29 -2.93 6.85
N PRO A 131 37.16 -3.90 6.55
CA PRO A 131 37.13 -5.23 7.17
C PRO A 131 37.22 -5.23 8.70
N VAL A 132 37.89 -4.23 9.28
CA VAL A 132 37.97 -4.06 10.74
C VAL A 132 36.66 -3.52 11.28
N ALA A 133 36.12 -2.48 10.67
CA ALA A 133 34.83 -1.90 11.08
C ALA A 133 33.69 -2.91 11.03
N ASP A 134 33.66 -3.80 10.03
CA ASP A 134 32.66 -4.86 9.92
C ASP A 134 32.68 -5.82 11.13
N ARG A 135 33.85 -6.11 11.66
CA ARG A 135 33.98 -6.94 12.86
C ARG A 135 33.49 -6.25 14.11
N PHE A 136 33.84 -4.98 14.27
CA PHE A 136 33.32 -4.15 15.37
C PHE A 136 31.79 -4.04 15.30
N ARG A 137 31.24 -3.82 14.10
CA ARG A 137 29.79 -3.80 13.88
C ARG A 137 29.16 -5.15 14.25
N SER A 138 29.73 -6.25 13.78
CA SER A 138 29.22 -7.62 14.05
C SER A 138 29.29 -7.98 15.54
N ALA A 139 30.27 -7.45 16.28
CA ALA A 139 30.41 -7.57 17.72
C ALA A 139 29.50 -6.60 18.51
N GLY A 140 28.66 -5.79 17.84
CA GLY A 140 27.78 -4.81 18.48
C GLY A 140 28.45 -3.49 18.86
N LEU A 141 29.73 -3.33 18.59
CA LEU A 141 30.54 -2.12 18.90
C LEU A 141 30.40 -1.06 17.80
N ARG A 142 29.15 -0.57 17.58
CA ARG A 142 28.79 0.29 16.45
C ARG A 142 29.52 1.65 16.47
N HIS A 143 29.68 2.25 17.65
CA HIS A 143 30.41 3.53 17.78
C HIS A 143 31.89 3.41 17.44
N ASP A 144 32.53 2.31 17.84
CA ASP A 144 33.91 2.02 17.46
C ASP A 144 34.04 1.81 15.94
N ALA A 145 33.10 1.08 15.32
CA ALA A 145 33.04 0.88 13.88
C ALA A 145 32.95 2.22 13.12
N ILE A 146 32.12 3.16 13.61
CA ILE A 146 32.00 4.51 13.07
C ILE A 146 33.36 5.24 13.16
N GLY A 147 34.01 5.19 14.32
CA GLY A 147 35.34 5.80 14.53
C GLY A 147 36.37 5.26 13.53
N ILE A 148 36.45 3.95 13.39
CA ILE A 148 37.37 3.26 12.48
C ILE A 148 37.14 3.70 11.01
N LEU A 149 35.89 3.72 10.53
CA LEU A 149 35.59 4.13 9.16
C LEU A 149 35.90 5.61 8.92
N ARG A 150 35.68 6.48 9.91
CA ARG A 150 36.06 7.90 9.84
C ARG A 150 37.58 8.07 9.71
N ASP A 151 38.33 7.33 10.51
CA ASP A 151 39.82 7.34 10.40
C ASP A 151 40.26 6.88 8.99
N GLY A 152 39.60 5.85 8.44
CA GLY A 152 39.86 5.38 7.08
C GLY A 152 39.53 6.43 6.00
N GLN A 153 38.48 7.23 6.18
CA GLN A 153 38.20 8.36 5.26
C GLN A 153 39.29 9.44 5.32
N GLN A 154 39.82 9.74 6.49
CA GLN A 154 40.88 10.74 6.65
C GLN A 154 42.18 10.34 5.92
N VAL A 155 42.54 9.07 5.88
CA VAL A 155 43.72 8.55 5.16
C VAL A 155 43.65 8.83 3.65
N GLN A 156 42.42 8.90 3.08
CA GLN A 156 42.23 9.14 1.64
C GLN A 156 42.22 10.62 1.24
N GLY A 157 42.34 11.57 2.18
CA GLY A 157 42.37 13.00 1.88
C GLY A 157 41.14 13.82 2.27
N GLY A 158 40.34 13.36 3.17
CA GLY A 158 39.56 14.03 4.22
C GLY A 158 38.50 15.10 3.92
N GLN A 159 38.18 15.45 2.69
CA GLN A 159 37.14 16.50 2.44
C GLN A 159 35.91 16.03 1.67
N ASP A 160 35.90 14.82 1.15
CA ASP A 160 34.77 14.34 0.36
C ASP A 160 33.86 13.41 1.20
N THR A 161 32.73 13.95 1.68
CA THR A 161 31.71 13.20 2.43
C THR A 161 31.02 12.10 1.59
N SER A 162 31.25 12.11 0.27
CA SER A 162 30.76 11.11 -0.67
C SER A 162 31.76 10.00 -0.97
N GLY A 163 32.97 10.06 -0.32
CA GLY A 163 34.09 9.17 -0.55
C GLY A 163 33.90 7.75 -0.01
N LEU A 164 35.06 7.07 0.12
CA LEU A 164 35.14 5.72 0.69
C LEU A 164 34.37 5.63 2.02
N TYR A 165 33.60 4.54 2.20
CA TYR A 165 32.83 4.26 3.40
C TYR A 165 31.62 5.15 3.70
N SER A 166 31.24 6.09 2.83
CA SER A 166 30.10 6.98 3.10
C SER A 166 28.77 6.24 3.24
N TRP A 167 28.58 5.15 2.49
CA TRP A 167 27.39 4.31 2.57
C TRP A 167 27.35 3.48 3.86
N GLU A 168 28.47 2.88 4.24
CA GLU A 168 28.64 2.10 5.45
C GLU A 168 28.46 2.97 6.70
N LEU A 169 29.07 4.16 6.71
CA LEU A 169 28.90 5.14 7.78
C LEU A 169 27.46 5.62 7.90
N ALA A 170 26.82 5.96 6.78
CA ALA A 170 25.40 6.34 6.80
C ALA A 170 24.55 5.24 7.42
N SER A 171 24.81 3.98 7.08
CA SER A 171 24.08 2.83 7.63
C SER A 171 24.34 2.63 9.13
N LEU A 172 25.61 2.79 9.57
CA LEU A 172 25.96 2.68 10.99
C LEU A 172 25.35 3.80 11.83
N TYR A 173 25.36 5.05 11.33
CA TYR A 173 24.68 6.17 11.99
C TYR A 173 23.17 5.92 12.14
N LEU A 174 22.52 5.30 11.14
CA LEU A 174 21.12 4.86 11.28
C LEU A 174 20.95 3.86 12.42
N GLU A 175 21.86 2.87 12.51
CA GLU A 175 21.78 1.83 13.53
C GLU A 175 21.96 2.35 14.96
N VAL A 176 22.66 3.47 15.14
CA VAL A 176 22.86 4.12 16.45
C VAL A 176 21.86 5.24 16.73
N GLY A 177 20.96 5.56 15.77
CA GLY A 177 19.94 6.59 15.93
C GLY A 177 20.43 8.03 15.72
N ASP A 178 21.63 8.19 15.13
CA ASP A 178 22.18 9.52 14.79
C ASP A 178 21.82 9.88 13.34
N TYR A 179 20.56 10.38 13.17
CA TYR A 179 19.97 10.54 11.84
C TYR A 179 20.60 11.66 11.02
N ARG A 180 21.03 12.76 11.61
CA ARG A 180 21.56 13.91 10.87
C ARG A 180 22.82 13.58 10.07
N PRO A 181 23.91 13.02 10.64
CA PRO A 181 25.08 12.60 9.85
C PRO A 181 24.76 11.49 8.87
N SER A 182 23.88 10.54 9.23
CA SER A 182 23.42 9.48 8.33
C SER A 182 22.80 10.08 7.05
N PHE A 183 21.82 10.97 7.22
CA PHE A 183 21.10 11.55 6.09
C PHE A 183 21.97 12.51 5.27
N ALA A 184 22.89 13.23 5.90
CA ALA A 184 23.89 14.03 5.18
C ALA A 184 24.74 13.18 4.24
N MET A 185 25.18 12.02 4.69
CA MET A 185 25.95 11.09 3.87
C MET A 185 25.12 10.41 2.78
N PHE A 186 23.87 10.02 3.08
CA PHE A 186 22.95 9.51 2.05
C PHE A 186 22.67 10.56 0.98
N LEU A 187 22.40 11.81 1.36
CA LEU A 187 22.19 12.90 0.41
C LEU A 187 23.42 13.12 -0.48
N ALA A 188 24.62 13.15 0.10
CA ALA A 188 25.87 13.26 -0.67
C ALA A 188 26.02 12.10 -1.69
N ASN A 189 25.67 10.88 -1.29
CA ASN A 189 25.65 9.72 -2.19
C ASN A 189 24.60 9.85 -3.32
N ILE A 190 23.40 10.36 -3.00
CA ILE A 190 22.32 10.54 -3.99
C ILE A 190 22.70 11.62 -5.00
N ILE A 191 23.33 12.71 -4.58
CA ILE A 191 23.81 13.77 -5.49
C ILE A 191 24.73 13.18 -6.56
N GLN A 192 25.64 12.28 -6.20
CA GLN A 192 26.56 11.63 -7.16
C GLN A 192 25.88 10.49 -7.93
N THR A 193 24.91 9.81 -7.33
CA THR A 193 24.26 8.63 -7.91
C THR A 193 22.75 8.71 -7.64
N PRO A 194 21.97 9.51 -8.43
CA PRO A 194 20.54 9.72 -8.22
C PRO A 194 19.70 8.44 -8.20
N GLN A 195 20.16 7.38 -8.87
CA GLN A 195 19.49 6.07 -8.90
C GLN A 195 19.37 5.41 -7.51
N ARG A 196 20.18 5.86 -6.53
CA ARG A 196 20.12 5.38 -5.15
C ARG A 196 18.99 5.96 -4.33
N LEU A 197 18.33 7.02 -4.80
CA LEU A 197 17.25 7.71 -4.07
C LEU A 197 16.16 6.74 -3.56
N ALA A 198 15.66 5.87 -4.44
CA ALA A 198 14.62 4.92 -4.06
C ALA A 198 15.07 3.94 -2.96
N ALA A 199 16.31 3.47 -3.01
CA ALA A 199 16.87 2.58 -2.01
C ALA A 199 17.04 3.28 -0.64
N VAL A 200 17.45 4.55 -0.66
CA VAL A 200 17.56 5.37 0.57
C VAL A 200 16.16 5.65 1.12
N ALA A 201 15.21 6.10 0.30
CA ALA A 201 13.83 6.36 0.72
C ALA A 201 13.21 5.13 1.40
N GLY A 202 13.35 3.94 0.82
CA GLY A 202 12.84 2.70 1.43
C GLY A 202 13.46 2.37 2.79
N ARG A 203 14.72 2.70 3.02
CA ARG A 203 15.37 2.54 4.35
C ARG A 203 14.85 3.58 5.35
N LEU A 204 14.68 4.81 4.93
CA LEU A 204 14.15 5.87 5.78
C LEU A 204 12.70 5.61 6.18
N GLU A 205 11.86 5.11 5.28
CA GLU A 205 10.46 4.79 5.59
C GLU A 205 10.32 3.84 6.78
N ILE A 206 11.21 2.85 6.92
CA ILE A 206 11.20 1.93 8.06
C ILE A 206 11.44 2.70 9.38
N ILE A 207 12.40 3.63 9.37
CA ILE A 207 12.77 4.43 10.54
C ILE A 207 11.70 5.47 10.85
N CYS A 208 11.15 6.11 9.81
CA CYS A 208 10.14 7.13 9.97
C CYS A 208 8.83 6.59 10.58
N ARG A 209 8.54 5.30 10.42
CA ARG A 209 7.42 4.64 11.12
C ARG A 209 7.63 4.49 12.64
N THR A 210 8.87 4.48 13.10
CA THR A 210 9.20 4.23 14.51
C THR A 210 9.71 5.46 15.24
N ASP A 211 10.41 6.36 14.54
CA ASP A 211 11.03 7.57 15.10
C ASP A 211 10.91 8.76 14.12
N GLY A 212 9.69 8.97 13.62
CA GLY A 212 9.37 9.92 12.54
C GLY A 212 9.80 11.36 12.87
N ASP A 213 9.48 11.85 14.06
CA ASP A 213 9.77 13.23 14.47
C ASP A 213 11.25 13.57 14.39
N LYS A 214 12.12 12.68 14.90
CA LYS A 214 13.57 12.90 14.84
C LYS A 214 14.12 12.77 13.42
N ALA A 215 13.59 11.83 12.64
CA ALA A 215 13.99 11.65 11.24
C ALA A 215 13.61 12.87 10.40
N LEU A 216 12.39 13.40 10.54
CA LEU A 216 11.92 14.60 9.85
C LEU A 216 12.73 15.83 10.27
N ALA A 217 12.97 16.03 11.56
CA ALA A 217 13.80 17.13 12.05
C ALA A 217 15.23 17.08 11.48
N ALA A 218 15.81 15.88 11.36
CA ALA A 218 17.12 15.70 10.75
C ALA A 218 17.10 16.07 9.25
N LEU A 219 16.08 15.65 8.49
CA LEU A 219 15.92 16.00 7.07
C LEU A 219 15.72 17.51 6.87
N GLN A 220 14.88 18.14 7.69
CA GLN A 220 14.66 19.60 7.66
C GLN A 220 15.96 20.37 7.86
N SER A 221 16.83 19.91 8.79
CA SER A 221 18.14 20.54 9.02
C SER A 221 19.10 20.44 7.83
N LEU A 222 18.80 19.59 6.86
CA LEU A 222 19.59 19.33 5.66
C LEU A 222 18.91 19.82 4.36
N SER A 223 17.78 20.47 4.45
CA SER A 223 16.97 20.90 3.30
C SER A 223 17.73 21.80 2.32
N SER A 224 18.66 22.64 2.81
CA SER A 224 19.48 23.52 1.98
C SER A 224 20.65 22.84 1.26
N ALA A 225 21.05 21.64 1.69
CA ALA A 225 22.24 20.96 1.13
C ALA A 225 21.96 20.32 -0.24
N ALA A 226 20.77 19.80 -0.45
CA ALA A 226 20.33 19.20 -1.71
C ALA A 226 18.81 19.29 -1.82
N PRO A 227 18.23 20.49 -2.06
CA PRO A 227 16.82 20.75 -1.87
C PRO A 227 15.87 19.73 -2.52
N PRO A 228 16.03 19.33 -3.82
CA PRO A 228 15.09 18.40 -4.43
C PRO A 228 15.13 16.99 -3.83
N PHE A 229 16.32 16.51 -3.47
CA PHE A 229 16.45 15.17 -2.89
C PHE A 229 16.04 15.14 -1.42
N ALA A 230 16.40 16.18 -0.66
CA ALA A 230 15.98 16.32 0.73
C ALA A 230 14.45 16.39 0.85
N ALA A 231 13.79 17.18 -0.01
CA ALA A 231 12.33 17.28 -0.05
C ALA A 231 11.66 15.94 -0.42
N GLN A 232 12.21 15.20 -1.39
CA GLN A 232 11.68 13.87 -1.74
C GLN A 232 11.83 12.85 -0.59
N LEU A 233 12.94 12.89 0.14
CA LEU A 233 13.12 12.06 1.33
C LEU A 233 12.18 12.48 2.46
N SER A 234 11.99 13.79 2.68
CA SER A 234 11.02 14.33 3.66
C SER A 234 9.58 13.94 3.30
N ALA A 235 9.23 13.97 2.01
CA ALA A 235 7.92 13.54 1.52
C ALA A 235 7.68 12.05 1.77
N ALA A 236 8.67 11.20 1.49
CA ALA A 236 8.58 9.76 1.77
C ALA A 236 8.49 9.48 3.28
N CYS A 237 9.29 10.18 4.07
CA CYS A 237 9.29 10.07 5.53
C CYS A 237 7.98 10.55 6.15
N GLY A 238 7.45 11.69 5.72
CA GLY A 238 6.19 12.25 6.21
C GLY A 238 5.02 11.29 6.02
N LEU A 239 4.89 10.68 4.84
CA LEU A 239 3.87 9.66 4.60
C LEU A 239 4.04 8.42 5.49
N ALA A 240 5.28 8.02 5.75
CA ALA A 240 5.57 6.84 6.58
C ALA A 240 5.37 7.13 8.09
N ALA A 241 5.55 8.37 8.52
CA ALA A 241 5.41 8.85 9.90
C ALA A 241 3.99 9.29 10.27
N ASP A 242 3.01 9.13 9.36
CA ASP A 242 1.63 9.65 9.52
C ASP A 242 1.56 11.20 9.65
N ASP A 243 2.54 11.88 9.08
CA ASP A 243 2.62 13.34 8.97
C ASP A 243 2.75 13.79 7.50
N PRO A 244 1.69 13.60 6.70
CA PRO A 244 1.74 13.90 5.27
C PRO A 244 1.91 15.39 4.97
N GLN A 245 1.51 16.28 5.89
CA GLN A 245 1.65 17.72 5.69
C GLN A 245 3.11 18.17 5.62
N ASN A 246 3.97 17.60 6.46
CA ASN A 246 5.41 17.86 6.44
C ASN A 246 6.05 17.54 5.06
N GLY A 247 5.60 16.45 4.45
CA GLY A 247 6.03 16.07 3.09
C GLY A 247 5.58 17.09 2.04
N LEU A 248 4.34 17.55 2.11
CA LEU A 248 3.81 18.58 1.21
C LEU A 248 4.56 19.90 1.38
N ASP A 249 4.79 20.35 2.62
CA ASP A 249 5.52 21.58 2.93
C ASP A 249 6.93 21.55 2.36
N ALA A 250 7.64 20.43 2.50
CA ALA A 250 8.98 20.26 1.95
C ALA A 250 9.01 20.35 0.41
N LEU A 251 8.03 19.75 -0.28
CA LEU A 251 7.94 19.83 -1.73
C LEU A 251 7.45 21.19 -2.22
N SER A 252 6.56 21.83 -1.47
CA SER A 252 6.06 23.17 -1.79
C SER A 252 7.13 24.26 -1.72
N GLY A 253 8.19 24.03 -0.95
CA GLY A 253 9.35 24.92 -0.86
C GLY A 253 10.29 24.84 -2.07
N LEU A 254 10.10 23.89 -2.99
CA LEU A 254 10.90 23.78 -4.22
C LEU A 254 10.39 24.77 -5.29
N ASP A 255 11.25 25.04 -6.29
CA ASP A 255 10.88 25.82 -7.47
C ASP A 255 9.93 25.09 -8.41
N ASP A 256 9.40 25.80 -9.40
CA ASP A 256 8.44 25.24 -10.35
C ASP A 256 9.04 24.17 -11.28
N GLU A 257 10.37 24.15 -11.43
CA GLU A 257 11.06 23.11 -12.20
C GLU A 257 10.84 21.71 -11.60
N HIS A 258 10.69 21.65 -10.29
CA HIS A 258 10.49 20.42 -9.52
C HIS A 258 9.01 20.12 -9.18
N ALA A 259 8.08 20.95 -9.66
CA ALA A 259 6.66 20.79 -9.29
C ALA A 259 6.04 19.44 -9.70
N GLU A 260 6.62 18.72 -10.66
CA GLU A 260 6.17 17.35 -11.02
C GLU A 260 6.24 16.37 -9.83
N LEU A 261 7.09 16.65 -8.85
CA LEU A 261 7.17 15.87 -7.60
C LEU A 261 5.89 15.99 -6.76
N LEU A 262 5.19 17.13 -6.84
CA LEU A 262 3.90 17.34 -6.17
C LEU A 262 2.82 16.39 -6.72
N PHE A 263 2.79 16.17 -8.05
CA PHE A 263 1.84 15.23 -8.65
C PHE A 263 2.11 13.78 -8.21
N GLN A 264 3.37 13.37 -8.19
CA GLN A 264 3.77 12.04 -7.73
C GLN A 264 3.43 11.86 -6.25
N TYR A 265 3.69 12.88 -5.45
CA TYR A 265 3.37 12.89 -4.02
C TYR A 265 1.86 12.81 -3.78
N ALA A 266 1.07 13.64 -4.48
CA ALA A 266 -0.38 13.64 -4.41
C ALA A 266 -0.97 12.25 -4.68
N SER A 267 -0.50 11.59 -5.75
CA SER A 267 -0.94 10.22 -6.08
C SER A 267 -0.62 9.20 -4.99
N ARG A 268 0.53 9.34 -4.35
CA ARG A 268 0.94 8.45 -3.25
C ARG A 268 0.16 8.72 -1.97
N ALA A 269 -0.03 10.00 -1.61
CA ALA A 269 -0.83 10.43 -0.47
C ALA A 269 -2.29 9.97 -0.61
N GLU A 270 -2.87 10.10 -1.81
CA GLU A 270 -4.19 9.60 -2.13
C GLU A 270 -4.31 8.08 -1.96
N ALA A 271 -3.36 7.32 -2.49
CA ALA A 271 -3.34 5.85 -2.36
C ALA A 271 -3.25 5.39 -0.90
N MET A 272 -2.67 6.20 -0.02
CA MET A 272 -2.58 5.95 1.42
C MET A 272 -3.78 6.51 2.22
N GLY A 273 -4.73 7.21 1.57
CA GLY A 273 -5.94 7.73 2.20
C GLY A 273 -5.79 9.14 2.81
N TYR A 274 -4.68 9.82 2.59
CA TYR A 274 -4.47 11.21 3.05
C TYR A 274 -5.16 12.22 2.12
N VAL A 275 -6.51 12.16 2.11
CA VAL A 275 -7.34 12.92 1.18
C VAL A 275 -7.08 14.43 1.20
N PRO A 276 -7.02 15.13 2.34
CA PRO A 276 -6.76 16.57 2.35
C PRO A 276 -5.43 16.94 1.71
N THR A 277 -4.34 16.30 2.16
CA THR A 277 -2.99 16.57 1.65
C THR A 277 -2.85 16.25 0.16
N ALA A 278 -3.48 15.15 -0.30
CA ALA A 278 -3.50 14.82 -1.72
C ALA A 278 -4.22 15.88 -2.55
N THR A 279 -5.35 16.40 -2.06
CA THR A 279 -6.13 17.46 -2.69
C THR A 279 -5.30 18.73 -2.85
N ASP A 280 -4.62 19.17 -1.77
CA ASP A 280 -3.78 20.37 -1.77
C ASP A 280 -2.56 20.21 -2.68
N ALA A 281 -1.94 19.03 -2.69
CA ALA A 281 -0.80 18.74 -3.56
C ALA A 281 -1.18 18.73 -5.05
N TYR A 282 -2.34 18.19 -5.43
CA TYR A 282 -2.84 18.26 -6.79
C TYR A 282 -3.16 19.70 -7.20
N ALA A 283 -3.78 20.49 -6.31
CA ALA A 283 -4.08 21.89 -6.56
C ALA A 283 -2.80 22.69 -6.81
N LEU A 284 -1.82 22.55 -5.93
CA LEU A 284 -0.53 23.25 -6.04
C LEU A 284 0.24 22.86 -7.30
N PHE A 285 0.23 21.57 -7.66
CA PHE A 285 0.81 21.13 -8.93
C PHE A 285 0.13 21.78 -10.13
N ALA A 286 -1.20 21.78 -10.18
CA ALA A 286 -1.95 22.33 -11.30
C ALA A 286 -1.78 23.86 -11.47
N GLU A 287 -1.57 24.57 -10.35
CA GLU A 287 -1.25 26.00 -10.33
C GLU A 287 0.16 26.28 -10.88
N ARG A 288 1.18 25.54 -10.40
CA ARG A 288 2.59 25.75 -10.79
C ARG A 288 2.94 25.25 -12.18
N ARG A 289 2.19 24.26 -12.70
CA ARG A 289 2.46 23.66 -14.01
C ARG A 289 1.24 23.75 -14.94
N PRO A 290 0.84 24.98 -15.33
CA PRO A 290 -0.34 25.18 -16.16
C PRO A 290 -0.23 24.50 -17.54
N ASP A 291 0.99 24.31 -18.04
CA ASP A 291 1.25 23.68 -19.36
C ASP A 291 1.56 22.18 -19.26
N SER A 292 1.57 21.58 -18.05
CA SER A 292 1.87 20.16 -17.88
C SER A 292 0.80 19.28 -18.52
N PRO A 293 1.18 18.18 -19.20
CA PRO A 293 0.22 17.19 -19.71
C PRO A 293 -0.61 16.54 -18.59
N TYR A 294 -0.09 16.53 -17.36
CA TYR A 294 -0.76 15.98 -16.18
C TYR A 294 -1.70 16.95 -15.46
N ARG A 295 -1.75 18.24 -15.88
CA ARG A 295 -2.61 19.26 -15.26
C ARG A 295 -4.08 18.85 -15.21
N TYR A 296 -4.61 18.35 -16.33
CA TYR A 296 -5.99 17.86 -16.36
C TYR A 296 -6.22 16.74 -15.34
N GLN A 297 -5.32 15.77 -15.28
CA GLN A 297 -5.44 14.66 -14.35
C GLN A 297 -5.38 15.13 -12.90
N ALA A 298 -4.48 16.05 -12.56
CA ALA A 298 -4.40 16.64 -11.23
C ALA A 298 -5.70 17.34 -10.82
N LEU A 299 -6.24 18.22 -11.67
CA LEU A 299 -7.50 18.92 -11.41
C LEU A 299 -8.68 17.95 -11.30
N SER A 300 -8.73 16.92 -12.13
CA SER A 300 -9.78 15.90 -12.07
C SER A 300 -9.73 15.09 -10.77
N ARG A 301 -8.52 14.74 -10.30
CA ARG A 301 -8.35 14.05 -9.00
C ARG A 301 -8.69 14.99 -7.84
N GLN A 302 -8.25 16.24 -7.89
CA GLN A 302 -8.62 17.27 -6.93
C GLN A 302 -10.14 17.37 -6.79
N ALA A 303 -10.87 17.54 -7.89
CA ALA A 303 -12.33 17.64 -7.88
C ALA A 303 -12.98 16.37 -7.27
N ALA A 304 -12.51 15.19 -7.65
CA ALA A 304 -13.04 13.94 -7.13
C ALA A 304 -12.79 13.76 -5.61
N LEU A 305 -11.64 14.17 -5.11
CA LEU A 305 -11.31 14.12 -3.68
C LEU A 305 -12.07 15.19 -2.90
N THR A 306 -12.19 16.40 -3.43
CA THR A 306 -12.99 17.48 -2.83
C THR A 306 -14.46 17.07 -2.69
N ALA A 307 -15.00 16.28 -3.61
CA ALA A 307 -16.38 15.79 -3.56
C ALA A 307 -16.70 14.94 -2.32
N ILE A 308 -15.69 14.39 -1.66
CA ILE A 308 -15.84 13.59 -0.43
C ILE A 308 -16.24 14.49 0.75
N SER A 309 -15.67 15.70 0.83
CA SER A 309 -15.84 16.63 1.96
C SER A 309 -16.73 17.83 1.61
N ASP A 310 -16.55 18.39 0.42
CA ASP A 310 -17.28 19.57 -0.06
C ASP A 310 -17.75 19.39 -1.51
N GLY A 311 -18.99 18.95 -1.65
CA GLY A 311 -19.57 18.74 -2.97
C GLY A 311 -19.88 20.03 -3.73
N ASP A 312 -20.05 21.19 -3.07
CA ASP A 312 -20.30 22.46 -3.78
C ASP A 312 -19.00 22.97 -4.39
N ALA A 313 -17.91 22.95 -3.63
CA ALA A 313 -16.58 23.26 -4.17
C ALA A 313 -16.16 22.31 -5.29
N ALA A 314 -16.48 21.01 -5.16
CA ALA A 314 -16.20 20.03 -6.20
C ALA A 314 -16.97 20.32 -7.51
N LEU A 315 -18.23 20.75 -7.42
CA LEU A 315 -19.01 21.11 -8.61
C LEU A 315 -18.38 22.29 -9.36
N GLU A 316 -17.90 23.30 -8.65
CA GLU A 316 -17.17 24.40 -9.28
C GLU A 316 -15.90 23.92 -9.99
N LEU A 317 -15.11 23.07 -9.31
CA LEU A 317 -13.90 22.48 -9.92
C LEU A 317 -14.23 21.67 -11.19
N TYR A 318 -15.31 20.90 -11.19
CA TYR A 318 -15.74 20.16 -12.37
C TYR A 318 -16.20 21.08 -13.50
N ARG A 319 -16.92 22.19 -13.20
CA ARG A 319 -17.33 23.20 -14.18
C ARG A 319 -16.12 23.87 -14.83
N ASP A 320 -15.15 24.29 -14.02
CA ASP A 320 -13.91 24.88 -14.48
C ASP A 320 -13.14 23.91 -15.38
N LEU A 321 -13.02 22.65 -14.95
CA LEU A 321 -12.33 21.62 -15.71
C LEU A 321 -12.99 21.35 -17.08
N ALA A 322 -14.31 21.29 -17.11
CA ALA A 322 -15.05 21.09 -18.36
C ALA A 322 -14.92 22.32 -19.30
N ARG A 323 -14.90 23.54 -18.75
CA ARG A 323 -14.71 24.79 -19.50
C ARG A 323 -13.30 24.93 -20.07
N ASP A 324 -12.26 24.60 -19.26
CA ASP A 324 -10.86 24.79 -19.62
C ASP A 324 -10.35 23.72 -20.60
N PHE A 325 -10.97 22.53 -20.60
CA PHE A 325 -10.55 21.39 -21.41
C PHE A 325 -11.68 20.77 -22.26
N PRO A 326 -12.45 21.57 -23.05
CA PRO A 326 -13.67 21.10 -23.71
C PRO A 326 -13.44 20.01 -24.76
N ASN A 327 -12.24 19.95 -25.34
CA ASN A 327 -11.91 19.05 -26.47
C ASN A 327 -11.16 17.78 -26.05
N ARG A 328 -10.89 17.57 -24.76
CA ARG A 328 -10.22 16.35 -24.30
C ARG A 328 -11.21 15.17 -24.20
N PRO A 329 -10.79 13.95 -24.59
CA PRO A 329 -11.63 12.76 -24.41
C PRO A 329 -12.05 12.54 -22.95
N GLU A 330 -11.14 12.82 -22.03
CA GLU A 330 -11.31 12.64 -20.59
C GLU A 330 -12.35 13.61 -20.01
N THR A 331 -12.70 14.69 -20.70
CA THR A 331 -13.76 15.61 -20.26
C THR A 331 -15.12 14.92 -20.17
N MET A 332 -15.32 13.82 -20.93
CA MET A 332 -16.53 13.01 -20.80
C MET A 332 -16.63 12.38 -19.39
N GLN A 333 -15.52 11.93 -18.84
CA GLN A 333 -15.46 11.44 -17.46
C GLN A 333 -15.80 12.54 -16.45
N THR A 334 -15.26 13.74 -16.65
CA THR A 334 -15.56 14.90 -15.80
C THR A 334 -17.06 15.23 -15.80
N LEU A 335 -17.70 15.28 -16.97
CA LEU A 335 -19.13 15.54 -17.07
C LEU A 335 -19.99 14.46 -16.38
N VAL A 336 -19.60 13.20 -16.53
CA VAL A 336 -20.27 12.08 -15.82
C VAL A 336 -20.07 12.19 -14.31
N GLY A 337 -18.86 12.53 -13.85
CA GLY A 337 -18.54 12.74 -12.43
C GLY A 337 -19.34 13.89 -11.83
N MET A 338 -19.42 15.02 -12.53
CA MET A 338 -20.23 16.19 -12.15
C MET A 338 -21.71 15.81 -12.03
N ALA A 339 -22.27 15.18 -13.07
CA ALA A 339 -23.68 14.77 -13.06
C ALA A 339 -24.00 13.76 -11.95
N ARG A 340 -23.10 12.83 -11.65
CA ARG A 340 -23.25 11.88 -10.52
C ARG A 340 -23.33 12.63 -9.18
N LEU A 341 -22.48 13.64 -8.98
CA LEU A 341 -22.48 14.45 -7.76
C LEU A 341 -23.75 15.30 -7.66
N GLN A 342 -24.20 15.92 -8.77
CA GLN A 342 -25.46 16.66 -8.85
C GLN A 342 -26.65 15.76 -8.51
N LEU A 343 -26.67 14.54 -9.03
CA LEU A 343 -27.70 13.54 -8.74
C LEU A 343 -27.70 13.09 -7.26
N GLN A 344 -26.53 12.85 -6.68
CA GLN A 344 -26.40 12.50 -5.25
C GLN A 344 -26.93 13.62 -4.35
N ARG A 345 -26.65 14.87 -4.69
CA ARG A 345 -27.10 16.05 -3.96
C ARG A 345 -28.51 16.48 -4.31
N ASN A 346 -29.09 15.92 -5.37
CA ASN A 346 -30.38 16.32 -5.98
C ASN A 346 -30.44 17.83 -6.30
N ARG A 347 -29.36 18.35 -6.87
CA ARG A 347 -29.23 19.77 -7.25
C ARG A 347 -28.80 19.87 -8.71
N ASP A 348 -29.25 20.92 -9.37
CA ASP A 348 -28.85 21.27 -10.74
C ASP A 348 -29.07 20.11 -11.73
N LEU A 349 -30.19 19.35 -11.56
CA LEU A 349 -30.47 18.15 -12.36
C LEU A 349 -30.66 18.47 -13.85
N GLU A 350 -31.15 19.65 -14.19
CA GLU A 350 -31.26 20.14 -15.57
C GLU A 350 -29.88 20.34 -16.21
N GLU A 351 -28.91 20.87 -15.44
CA GLU A 351 -27.52 21.01 -15.89
C GLU A 351 -26.88 19.61 -16.06
N ALA A 352 -27.17 18.67 -15.15
CA ALA A 352 -26.73 17.28 -15.27
C ALA A 352 -27.23 16.64 -16.56
N VAL A 353 -28.50 16.84 -16.91
CA VAL A 353 -29.09 16.34 -18.16
C VAL A 353 -28.34 16.90 -19.37
N ILE A 354 -28.08 18.19 -19.43
CA ILE A 354 -27.35 18.85 -20.53
C ILE A 354 -25.93 18.27 -20.65
N SER A 355 -25.24 18.14 -19.54
CA SER A 355 -23.88 17.60 -19.50
C SER A 355 -23.83 16.16 -20.00
N LEU A 356 -24.77 15.32 -19.54
CA LEU A 356 -24.86 13.92 -19.95
C LEU A 356 -25.29 13.77 -21.42
N GLN A 357 -26.15 14.63 -21.92
CA GLN A 357 -26.48 14.69 -23.36
C GLN A 357 -25.23 14.97 -24.21
N THR A 358 -24.35 15.84 -23.74
CA THR A 358 -23.06 16.09 -24.39
C THR A 358 -22.21 14.83 -24.48
N VAL A 359 -22.17 14.02 -23.41
CA VAL A 359 -21.47 12.73 -23.41
C VAL A 359 -22.08 11.75 -24.40
N ILE A 360 -23.41 11.59 -24.40
CA ILE A 360 -24.12 10.61 -25.23
C ILE A 360 -24.02 10.98 -26.71
N ASN A 361 -24.05 12.27 -27.03
CA ASN A 361 -24.00 12.79 -28.40
C ASN A 361 -22.58 12.97 -28.95
N SER A 362 -21.55 12.72 -28.11
CA SER A 362 -20.16 12.82 -28.55
C SER A 362 -19.88 11.84 -29.71
N PRO A 363 -19.22 12.29 -30.80
CA PRO A 363 -18.79 11.40 -31.89
C PRO A 363 -17.87 10.25 -31.39
N ARG A 364 -17.19 10.47 -30.27
CA ARG A 364 -16.34 9.51 -29.60
C ARG A 364 -17.15 8.76 -28.56
N ARG A 365 -18.20 8.02 -28.98
CA ARG A 365 -18.95 7.11 -28.11
C ARG A 365 -17.99 6.15 -27.47
N GLY A 366 -17.75 6.30 -26.18
CA GLY A 366 -16.76 5.56 -25.41
C GLY A 366 -17.36 4.80 -24.24
N GLU A 367 -16.50 4.39 -23.37
CA GLU A 367 -16.82 3.64 -22.15
C GLU A 367 -17.82 4.34 -21.21
N TRP A 368 -17.94 5.70 -21.30
CA TRP A 368 -18.80 6.51 -20.43
C TRP A 368 -20.26 6.58 -20.90
N THR A 369 -20.57 6.16 -22.15
CA THR A 369 -21.94 6.22 -22.68
C THR A 369 -22.96 5.40 -21.86
N PRO A 370 -22.68 4.15 -21.45
CA PRO A 370 -23.64 3.40 -20.63
C PRO A 370 -23.93 4.06 -19.29
N GLU A 371 -22.90 4.58 -18.62
CA GLU A 371 -23.05 5.27 -17.35
C GLU A 371 -23.82 6.58 -17.50
N ALA A 372 -23.50 7.34 -18.54
CA ALA A 372 -24.24 8.57 -18.85
C ALA A 372 -25.74 8.29 -19.13
N LEU A 373 -26.07 7.21 -19.85
CA LEU A 373 -27.45 6.81 -20.10
C LEU A 373 -28.19 6.41 -18.80
N LYS A 374 -27.51 5.75 -17.87
CA LYS A 374 -28.07 5.43 -16.55
C LYS A 374 -28.37 6.68 -15.74
N LEU A 375 -27.41 7.58 -15.66
CA LEU A 375 -27.51 8.81 -14.88
C LEU A 375 -28.58 9.75 -15.45
N ILE A 376 -28.63 9.93 -16.78
CA ILE A 376 -29.61 10.83 -17.40
C ILE A 376 -31.03 10.28 -17.28
N ALA A 377 -31.22 8.95 -17.35
CA ALA A 377 -32.51 8.33 -17.12
C ALA A 377 -33.00 8.59 -15.68
N GLU A 378 -32.10 8.51 -14.69
CA GLU A 378 -32.40 8.81 -13.30
C GLU A 378 -32.69 10.30 -13.06
N CYS A 379 -31.90 11.20 -13.68
CA CYS A 379 -32.16 12.65 -13.62
C CYS A 379 -33.54 12.99 -14.21
N SER A 380 -33.87 12.43 -15.38
CA SER A 380 -35.18 12.62 -16.04
C SER A 380 -36.33 12.12 -15.15
N LEU A 381 -36.21 10.95 -14.54
CA LEU A 381 -37.20 10.41 -13.59
C LEU A 381 -37.41 11.37 -12.41
N ARG A 382 -36.35 11.91 -11.81
CA ARG A 382 -36.45 12.84 -10.68
C ARG A 382 -37.05 14.19 -11.07
N LEU A 383 -36.82 14.63 -12.29
CA LEU A 383 -37.45 15.82 -12.85
C LEU A 383 -38.94 15.58 -13.23
N GLY A 384 -39.39 14.32 -13.28
CA GLY A 384 -40.75 13.94 -13.68
C GLY A 384 -40.89 13.72 -15.20
N ASP A 385 -39.80 13.71 -15.93
CA ASP A 385 -39.80 13.38 -17.36
C ASP A 385 -39.71 11.86 -17.58
N PHE A 386 -40.85 11.19 -17.44
CA PHE A 386 -40.94 9.74 -17.62
C PHE A 386 -40.62 9.30 -19.05
N THR A 387 -41.04 10.11 -20.05
CA THR A 387 -40.82 9.79 -21.47
C THR A 387 -39.35 9.88 -21.83
N GLY A 388 -38.66 10.92 -21.37
CA GLY A 388 -37.22 11.04 -21.53
C GLY A 388 -36.47 9.93 -20.87
N SER A 389 -36.82 9.59 -19.61
CA SER A 389 -36.22 8.48 -18.87
C SER A 389 -36.36 7.16 -19.63
N GLU A 390 -37.57 6.84 -20.14
CA GLU A 390 -37.83 5.62 -20.92
C GLU A 390 -36.97 5.55 -22.18
N GLY A 391 -36.85 6.67 -22.92
CA GLY A 391 -36.02 6.74 -24.12
C GLY A 391 -34.52 6.51 -23.86
N TYR A 392 -33.99 7.01 -22.75
CA TYR A 392 -32.59 6.75 -22.36
C TYR A 392 -32.37 5.31 -21.91
N LEU A 393 -33.33 4.68 -21.23
CA LEU A 393 -33.28 3.26 -20.87
C LEU A 393 -33.36 2.35 -22.10
N ASP A 394 -34.18 2.69 -23.10
CA ASP A 394 -34.20 1.98 -24.39
C ASP A 394 -32.85 2.08 -25.12
N ALA A 395 -32.21 3.24 -25.08
CA ALA A 395 -30.90 3.42 -25.67
C ALA A 395 -29.84 2.58 -24.91
N LEU A 396 -29.92 2.49 -23.60
CA LEU A 396 -29.04 1.66 -22.77
C LEU A 396 -29.21 0.17 -23.05
N GLU A 397 -30.47 -0.29 -23.19
CA GLU A 397 -30.79 -1.68 -23.54
C GLU A 397 -30.15 -2.12 -24.86
N LYS A 398 -30.18 -1.24 -25.88
CA LYS A 398 -29.59 -1.50 -27.20
C LYS A 398 -28.07 -1.65 -27.19
N LEU A 399 -27.39 -1.22 -26.14
CA LEU A 399 -25.94 -1.44 -25.98
C LEU A 399 -25.59 -2.89 -25.57
N GLY A 400 -26.57 -3.69 -25.13
CA GLY A 400 -26.41 -5.10 -24.86
C GLY A 400 -25.94 -5.44 -23.44
N PRO A 401 -24.70 -5.10 -22.98
CA PRO A 401 -24.20 -5.55 -21.67
C PRO A 401 -25.04 -5.14 -20.47
N ASN A 402 -25.75 -4.03 -20.57
CA ASN A 402 -26.60 -3.49 -19.51
C ASN A 402 -28.10 -3.73 -19.76
N ALA A 403 -28.46 -4.59 -20.70
CA ALA A 403 -29.87 -4.78 -21.09
C ALA A 403 -30.77 -5.23 -19.93
N PHE A 404 -30.29 -6.12 -19.07
CA PHE A 404 -31.06 -6.58 -17.91
C PHE A 404 -31.35 -5.42 -16.95
N GLU A 405 -30.33 -4.64 -16.57
CA GLU A 405 -30.49 -3.49 -15.68
C GLU A 405 -31.41 -2.43 -16.31
N ALA A 406 -31.26 -2.14 -17.60
CA ALA A 406 -32.10 -1.18 -18.30
C ALA A 406 -33.57 -1.60 -18.29
N ARG A 407 -33.88 -2.87 -18.55
CA ARG A 407 -35.24 -3.42 -18.48
C ARG A 407 -35.81 -3.37 -17.08
N TYR A 408 -35.01 -3.71 -16.06
CA TYR A 408 -35.44 -3.62 -14.68
C TYR A 408 -35.79 -2.17 -14.29
N ARG A 409 -34.93 -1.19 -14.64
CA ARG A 409 -35.21 0.22 -14.41
C ARG A 409 -36.45 0.70 -15.16
N ARG A 410 -36.73 0.15 -16.34
CA ARG A 410 -37.96 0.43 -17.08
C ARG A 410 -39.19 -0.18 -16.41
N ALA A 411 -39.07 -1.34 -15.83
CA ALA A 411 -40.14 -1.91 -15.01
C ALA A 411 -40.42 -1.04 -13.76
N GLU A 412 -39.37 -0.56 -13.05
CA GLU A 412 -39.53 0.44 -11.98
C GLU A 412 -40.23 1.72 -12.46
N LEU A 413 -39.87 2.20 -13.68
CA LEU A 413 -40.48 3.39 -14.28
C LEU A 413 -41.98 3.17 -14.50
N HIS A 414 -42.40 2.00 -15.03
CA HIS A 414 -43.80 1.65 -15.19
C HIS A 414 -44.50 1.54 -13.86
N TYR A 415 -43.89 0.96 -12.83
CA TYR A 415 -44.38 0.92 -11.46
C TYR A 415 -44.62 2.33 -10.92
N PHE A 416 -43.68 3.25 -11.04
CA PHE A 416 -43.82 4.64 -10.59
C PHE A 416 -44.87 5.43 -11.39
N HIS A 417 -45.15 5.03 -12.62
CA HIS A 417 -46.19 5.62 -13.46
C HIS A 417 -47.55 4.92 -13.30
N GLU A 418 -47.70 4.05 -12.29
CA GLU A 418 -48.91 3.25 -11.99
C GLU A 418 -49.33 2.34 -13.16
N ARG A 419 -48.44 1.98 -14.07
CA ARG A 419 -48.64 1.02 -15.17
C ARG A 419 -48.24 -0.38 -14.69
N PHE A 420 -48.88 -0.87 -13.62
CA PHE A 420 -48.45 -2.09 -12.93
C PHE A 420 -48.44 -3.32 -13.83
N ALA A 421 -49.43 -3.52 -14.68
CA ALA A 421 -49.46 -4.64 -15.64
C ALA A 421 -48.28 -4.62 -16.63
N ALA A 422 -47.82 -3.44 -17.05
CA ALA A 422 -46.66 -3.32 -17.90
C ALA A 422 -45.37 -3.61 -17.12
N ALA A 423 -45.29 -3.22 -15.86
CA ALA A 423 -44.19 -3.57 -14.99
C ALA A 423 -44.11 -5.09 -14.77
N GLU A 424 -45.21 -5.75 -14.43
CA GLU A 424 -45.32 -7.21 -14.26
C GLU A 424 -44.82 -7.96 -15.49
N SER A 425 -45.30 -7.59 -16.68
CA SER A 425 -44.85 -8.23 -17.93
C SER A 425 -43.35 -8.22 -18.11
N LEU A 426 -42.71 -7.05 -17.89
CA LEU A 426 -41.25 -6.91 -18.01
C LEU A 426 -40.48 -7.69 -16.93
N LEU A 427 -41.03 -7.73 -15.69
CA LEU A 427 -40.40 -8.45 -14.57
C LEU A 427 -40.44 -9.96 -14.80
N VAL A 428 -41.54 -10.51 -15.30
CA VAL A 428 -41.67 -11.93 -15.68
C VAL A 428 -40.67 -12.30 -16.78
N GLU A 429 -40.55 -11.45 -17.82
CA GLU A 429 -39.56 -11.65 -18.88
C GLU A 429 -38.13 -11.68 -18.33
N LEU A 430 -37.78 -10.79 -17.39
CA LEU A 430 -36.45 -10.72 -16.79
C LEU A 430 -36.08 -11.99 -16.00
N ILE A 431 -37.00 -12.49 -15.18
CA ILE A 431 -36.80 -13.72 -14.40
C ILE A 431 -36.61 -14.91 -15.34
N THR A 432 -37.43 -14.97 -16.40
CA THR A 432 -37.36 -16.07 -17.39
C THR A 432 -36.05 -16.04 -18.18
N ALA A 433 -35.57 -14.84 -18.54
CA ALA A 433 -34.36 -14.65 -19.35
C ALA A 433 -33.06 -14.97 -18.58
N ASN A 434 -32.95 -14.56 -17.33
CA ASN A 434 -31.76 -14.80 -16.49
C ASN A 434 -32.08 -14.86 -15.00
N PRO A 435 -32.50 -16.03 -14.49
CA PRO A 435 -32.86 -16.18 -13.08
C PRO A 435 -31.67 -16.08 -12.11
N ALA A 436 -30.44 -16.11 -12.59
CA ALA A 436 -29.23 -16.02 -11.77
C ALA A 436 -28.59 -14.62 -11.76
N HIS A 437 -29.26 -13.61 -12.33
CA HIS A 437 -28.74 -12.24 -12.35
C HIS A 437 -28.74 -11.64 -10.94
N LEU A 438 -27.78 -10.75 -10.65
CA LEU A 438 -27.63 -10.10 -9.33
C LEU A 438 -28.89 -9.34 -8.87
N LEU A 439 -29.66 -8.79 -9.81
CA LEU A 439 -30.90 -8.05 -9.54
C LEU A 439 -32.15 -8.95 -9.47
N THR A 440 -32.02 -10.27 -9.59
CA THR A 440 -33.20 -11.16 -9.64
C THR A 440 -34.05 -11.07 -8.38
N ASN A 441 -33.46 -10.93 -7.21
CA ASN A 441 -34.19 -10.76 -5.97
C ASN A 441 -35.03 -9.46 -5.98
N ASP A 442 -34.45 -8.36 -6.45
CA ASP A 442 -35.17 -7.07 -6.58
C ASP A 442 -36.31 -7.17 -7.62
N VAL A 443 -36.08 -7.92 -8.71
CA VAL A 443 -37.09 -8.19 -9.74
C VAL A 443 -38.25 -8.97 -9.17
N VAL A 444 -37.98 -10.06 -8.42
CA VAL A 444 -38.99 -10.90 -7.78
C VAL A 444 -39.79 -10.09 -6.73
N ASP A 445 -39.10 -9.33 -5.89
CA ASP A 445 -39.72 -8.48 -4.88
C ASP A 445 -40.73 -7.48 -5.47
N LEU A 446 -40.35 -6.83 -6.58
CA LEU A 446 -41.22 -5.87 -7.25
C LEU A 446 -42.37 -6.58 -7.97
N LEU A 447 -42.13 -7.77 -8.56
CA LEU A 447 -43.16 -8.57 -9.22
C LEU A 447 -44.23 -9.00 -8.21
N LEU A 448 -43.85 -9.63 -7.11
CA LEU A 448 -44.77 -10.06 -6.06
C LEU A 448 -45.54 -8.87 -5.49
N LEU A 449 -44.89 -7.72 -5.28
CA LEU A 449 -45.57 -6.51 -4.84
C LEU A 449 -46.67 -6.08 -5.80
N CYS A 450 -46.41 -6.13 -7.12
CA CYS A 450 -47.40 -5.78 -8.13
C CYS A 450 -48.53 -6.81 -8.23
N GLU A 451 -48.25 -8.12 -8.21
CA GLU A 451 -49.22 -9.20 -8.32
C GLU A 451 -50.12 -9.28 -7.09
N ASP A 452 -49.55 -9.29 -5.88
CA ASP A 452 -50.30 -9.48 -4.63
C ASP A 452 -51.26 -8.31 -4.32
N HIS A 453 -50.94 -7.12 -4.83
CA HIS A 453 -51.69 -5.89 -4.55
C HIS A 453 -52.28 -5.26 -5.80
N ALA A 454 -52.46 -6.04 -6.90
CA ALA A 454 -53.03 -5.58 -8.15
C ALA A 454 -54.35 -4.84 -7.96
N GLY A 455 -54.46 -3.62 -8.48
CA GLY A 455 -55.66 -2.80 -8.42
C GLY A 455 -55.97 -2.19 -7.04
N SER A 456 -55.11 -2.38 -6.04
CA SER A 456 -55.33 -1.77 -4.72
C SER A 456 -54.93 -0.28 -4.70
N ALA A 457 -55.67 0.53 -3.98
CA ALA A 457 -55.32 1.92 -3.72
C ALA A 457 -54.03 2.03 -2.89
N GLY A 458 -53.68 1.00 -2.13
CA GLY A 458 -52.48 0.89 -1.34
C GLY A 458 -51.22 0.83 -2.24
N LEU A 459 -51.25 0.02 -3.32
CA LEU A 459 -50.14 -0.08 -4.27
C LEU A 459 -49.86 1.27 -4.96
N SER A 460 -50.94 1.98 -5.38
CA SER A 460 -50.79 3.31 -5.96
C SER A 460 -50.21 4.33 -4.97
N ALA A 461 -50.68 4.29 -3.71
CA ALA A 461 -50.13 5.17 -2.68
C ALA A 461 -48.67 4.87 -2.37
N LEU A 462 -48.27 3.59 -2.33
CA LEU A 462 -46.89 3.16 -2.09
C LEU A 462 -45.97 3.60 -3.23
N SER A 463 -46.38 3.37 -4.46
CA SER A 463 -45.64 3.78 -5.67
C SER A 463 -45.39 5.30 -5.67
N LYS A 464 -46.45 6.11 -5.38
CA LYS A 464 -46.32 7.58 -5.30
C LYS A 464 -45.39 8.02 -4.16
N ALA A 465 -45.52 7.42 -2.99
CA ALA A 465 -44.69 7.75 -1.85
C ALA A 465 -43.20 7.50 -2.17
N GLN A 466 -42.86 6.34 -2.74
CA GLN A 466 -41.50 5.98 -3.14
C GLN A 466 -40.98 6.90 -4.24
N LEU A 467 -41.79 7.23 -5.26
CA LEU A 467 -41.39 8.18 -6.32
C LEU A 467 -41.08 9.55 -5.72
N LEU A 468 -41.91 10.08 -4.84
CA LEU A 468 -41.72 11.38 -4.22
C LEU A 468 -40.46 11.41 -3.33
N GLU A 469 -40.16 10.35 -2.61
CA GLU A 469 -38.90 10.21 -1.87
C GLU A 469 -37.70 10.21 -2.83
N ARG A 470 -37.79 9.48 -3.95
CA ARG A 470 -36.73 9.45 -5.00
C ARG A 470 -36.53 10.82 -5.64
N GLN A 471 -37.62 11.59 -5.81
CA GLN A 471 -37.60 12.99 -6.26
C GLN A 471 -37.16 13.99 -5.18
N ARG A 472 -36.84 13.53 -3.96
CA ARG A 472 -36.48 14.38 -2.81
C ARG A 472 -37.58 15.37 -2.39
N LYS A 473 -38.84 14.92 -2.45
CA LYS A 473 -40.04 15.64 -2.01
C LYS A 473 -40.67 15.00 -0.76
N PRO A 474 -39.91 14.88 0.35
CA PRO A 474 -40.33 14.08 1.50
C PRO A 474 -41.62 14.61 2.19
N GLN A 475 -41.89 15.92 2.13
CA GLN A 475 -43.13 16.49 2.69
C GLN A 475 -44.37 16.01 1.91
N GLN A 476 -44.23 15.88 0.58
CA GLN A 476 -45.32 15.34 -0.25
C GLN A 476 -45.45 13.82 -0.08
N ALA A 477 -44.32 13.11 0.04
CA ALA A 477 -44.33 11.68 0.31
C ALA A 477 -45.01 11.33 1.65
N GLN A 478 -44.87 12.19 2.65
CA GLN A 478 -45.41 11.95 4.01
C GLN A 478 -46.92 11.75 3.98
N ALA A 479 -47.68 12.50 3.18
CA ALA A 479 -49.12 12.32 3.08
C ALA A 479 -49.52 10.92 2.57
N HIS A 480 -48.75 10.36 1.64
CA HIS A 480 -48.96 9.01 1.14
C HIS A 480 -48.52 7.94 2.16
N TRP A 481 -47.44 8.17 2.91
CA TRP A 481 -47.03 7.30 4.00
C TRP A 481 -48.07 7.23 5.10
N ASP A 482 -48.64 8.38 5.53
CA ASP A 482 -49.66 8.47 6.55
C ASP A 482 -50.96 7.77 6.08
N TRP A 483 -51.31 7.94 4.81
CA TRP A 483 -52.47 7.28 4.21
C TRP A 483 -52.29 5.76 4.21
N LEU A 484 -51.11 5.24 3.80
CA LEU A 484 -50.82 3.81 3.81
C LEU A 484 -50.94 3.20 5.18
N GLU A 485 -50.41 3.87 6.18
CA GLU A 485 -50.49 3.38 7.56
C GLU A 485 -51.92 3.34 8.11
N ALA A 486 -52.77 4.29 7.71
CA ALA A 486 -54.13 4.40 8.21
C ALA A 486 -55.16 3.54 7.44
N ASN A 487 -54.94 3.34 6.14
CA ASN A 487 -55.99 2.84 5.23
C ASN A 487 -55.59 1.61 4.42
N ALA A 488 -54.31 1.28 4.30
CA ALA A 488 -53.87 0.14 3.51
C ALA A 488 -54.12 -1.18 4.28
N GLU A 489 -54.19 -2.25 3.54
CA GLU A 489 -54.18 -3.60 4.08
C GLU A 489 -52.90 -3.85 4.93
N PRO A 490 -52.95 -4.73 5.94
CA PRO A 490 -51.87 -4.91 6.91
C PRO A 490 -50.53 -5.18 6.31
N ALA A 491 -50.43 -5.96 5.22
CA ALA A 491 -49.21 -6.27 4.53
C ALA A 491 -48.53 -5.02 3.91
N LEU A 492 -49.30 -4.17 3.22
CA LEU A 492 -48.79 -2.90 2.66
C LEU A 492 -48.45 -1.87 3.74
N ALA A 493 -49.26 -1.80 4.80
CA ALA A 493 -48.98 -0.91 5.93
C ALA A 493 -47.68 -1.30 6.64
N GLU A 494 -47.45 -2.59 6.87
CA GLU A 494 -46.18 -3.12 7.39
C GLU A 494 -45.00 -2.79 6.48
N ARG A 495 -45.10 -3.16 5.19
CA ARG A 495 -44.08 -2.90 4.17
C ARG A 495 -43.76 -1.42 4.05
N SER A 496 -44.75 -0.54 4.16
CA SER A 496 -44.54 0.91 4.11
C SER A 496 -43.68 1.42 5.26
N LEU A 497 -43.90 0.95 6.49
CA LEU A 497 -43.09 1.29 7.66
C LEU A 497 -41.64 0.78 7.51
N PHE A 498 -41.47 -0.43 7.01
CA PHE A 498 -40.17 -1.02 6.75
C PHE A 498 -39.39 -0.21 5.70
N ILE A 499 -40.00 0.15 4.58
CA ILE A 499 -39.39 0.96 3.53
C ILE A 499 -39.01 2.34 4.07
N GLN A 500 -39.93 3.01 4.80
CA GLN A 500 -39.60 4.30 5.42
C GLN A 500 -38.41 4.19 6.37
N ALA A 501 -38.34 3.16 7.21
CA ALA A 501 -37.21 2.96 8.11
C ALA A 501 -35.89 2.81 7.35
N ARG A 502 -35.86 1.98 6.28
CA ARG A 502 -34.71 1.81 5.41
C ARG A 502 -34.30 3.12 4.73
N LEU A 503 -35.24 3.92 4.24
CA LEU A 503 -34.94 5.22 3.64
C LEU A 503 -34.34 6.19 4.66
N ARG A 504 -34.86 6.25 5.90
CA ARG A 504 -34.27 7.10 6.95
C ARG A 504 -32.87 6.62 7.38
N GLU A 505 -32.65 5.31 7.41
CA GLU A 505 -31.31 4.73 7.67
C GLU A 505 -30.31 5.16 6.58
N GLN A 506 -30.66 5.03 5.31
CA GLN A 506 -29.82 5.44 4.18
C GLN A 506 -29.52 6.95 4.18
N GLN A 507 -30.45 7.76 4.68
CA GLN A 507 -30.27 9.21 4.86
C GLN A 507 -29.48 9.58 6.12
N GLY A 508 -28.99 8.60 6.90
CA GLY A 508 -28.26 8.83 8.15
C GLY A 508 -29.13 9.28 9.32
N GLN A 509 -30.47 9.27 9.18
CA GLN A 509 -31.43 9.70 10.21
C GLN A 509 -31.72 8.54 11.18
N MET A 510 -30.68 8.06 11.89
CA MET A 510 -30.71 6.82 12.69
C MET A 510 -31.84 6.79 13.73
N ALA A 511 -32.12 7.93 14.40
CA ALA A 511 -33.18 7.99 15.41
C ALA A 511 -34.58 7.79 14.82
N LYS A 512 -34.82 8.37 13.63
CA LYS A 512 -36.10 8.19 12.93
C LYS A 512 -36.24 6.77 12.38
N ALA A 513 -35.18 6.21 11.83
CA ALA A 513 -35.18 4.84 11.36
C ALA A 513 -35.48 3.85 12.50
N LEU A 514 -34.84 4.03 13.66
CA LEU A 514 -35.08 3.19 14.84
C LEU A 514 -36.55 3.26 15.30
N ALA A 515 -37.12 4.46 15.40
CA ALA A 515 -38.54 4.64 15.79
C ALA A 515 -39.49 3.99 14.80
N LEU A 516 -39.21 4.03 13.49
CA LEU A 516 -40.04 3.37 12.48
C LEU A 516 -39.94 1.84 12.56
N TYR A 517 -38.75 1.29 12.74
CA TYR A 517 -38.58 -0.15 12.96
C TYR A 517 -39.27 -0.61 14.27
N GLU A 518 -39.20 0.17 15.34
CA GLU A 518 -39.91 -0.14 16.60
C GLU A 518 -41.42 -0.13 16.42
N ARG A 519 -41.94 0.85 15.71
CA ARG A 519 -43.35 0.96 15.38
C ARG A 519 -43.82 -0.21 14.52
N GLN A 520 -43.06 -0.58 13.50
CA GLN A 520 -43.35 -1.71 12.61
C GLN A 520 -43.37 -3.03 13.39
N THR A 521 -42.34 -3.34 14.16
CA THR A 521 -42.24 -4.61 14.91
C THR A 521 -43.24 -4.71 16.05
N SER A 522 -43.67 -3.58 16.63
CA SER A 522 -44.72 -3.57 17.66
C SER A 522 -46.12 -3.75 17.09
N ARG A 523 -46.38 -3.18 15.91
CA ARG A 523 -47.69 -3.23 15.27
C ARG A 523 -47.91 -4.52 14.47
N PHE A 524 -46.84 -5.07 13.90
CA PHE A 524 -46.87 -6.24 13.02
C PHE A 524 -45.89 -7.32 13.51
N PRO A 525 -46.16 -7.98 14.65
CA PRO A 525 -45.22 -8.96 15.22
C PRO A 525 -45.06 -10.23 14.38
N ASP A 526 -46.03 -10.55 13.54
CA ASP A 526 -46.05 -11.69 12.62
C ASP A 526 -45.87 -11.25 11.15
N GLY A 527 -45.42 -10.02 10.93
CA GLY A 527 -45.24 -9.45 9.60
C GLY A 527 -44.06 -10.04 8.85
N GLU A 528 -44.12 -10.02 7.51
CA GLU A 528 -43.09 -10.56 6.62
C GLU A 528 -41.71 -9.96 6.88
N HIS A 529 -41.64 -8.66 7.18
CA HIS A 529 -40.38 -7.95 7.39
C HIS A 529 -39.96 -7.82 8.86
N PHE A 530 -40.66 -8.54 9.79
CA PHE A 530 -40.39 -8.46 11.22
C PHE A 530 -38.94 -8.77 11.57
N VAL A 531 -38.38 -9.89 11.09
CA VAL A 531 -37.01 -10.31 11.36
C VAL A 531 -36.00 -9.32 10.75
N SER A 532 -36.27 -8.87 9.53
CA SER A 532 -35.45 -7.86 8.86
C SER A 532 -35.41 -6.53 9.62
N ALA A 533 -36.54 -6.10 10.15
CA ALA A 533 -36.67 -4.88 10.97
C ALA A 533 -35.97 -5.01 12.32
N GLN A 534 -36.11 -6.15 13.00
CA GLN A 534 -35.39 -6.43 14.24
C GLN A 534 -33.87 -6.45 14.01
N PHE A 535 -33.42 -7.03 12.90
CA PHE A 535 -32.02 -7.02 12.54
C PHE A 535 -31.53 -5.61 12.23
N GLY A 536 -32.29 -4.78 11.50
CA GLY A 536 -32.03 -3.36 11.29
C GLY A 536 -31.91 -2.58 12.61
N ARG A 537 -32.82 -2.81 13.56
CA ARG A 537 -32.76 -2.23 14.92
C ARG A 537 -31.46 -2.59 15.63
N ALA A 538 -31.05 -3.85 15.59
CA ALA A 538 -29.83 -4.31 16.23
C ALA A 538 -28.60 -3.62 15.64
N ILE A 539 -28.55 -3.45 14.31
CA ILE A 539 -27.49 -2.71 13.63
C ILE A 539 -27.44 -1.25 14.06
N LEU A 540 -28.61 -0.59 14.19
CA LEU A 540 -28.67 0.81 14.61
C LEU A 540 -28.28 0.99 16.08
N TYR A 541 -28.63 0.07 16.98
CA TYR A 541 -28.15 0.07 18.36
C TYR A 541 -26.63 -0.09 18.44
N GLU A 542 -26.04 -1.01 17.65
CA GLU A 542 -24.59 -1.19 17.58
C GLU A 542 -23.89 0.08 17.13
N ARG A 543 -24.37 0.74 16.06
CA ARG A 543 -23.83 2.02 15.54
C ARG A 543 -23.92 3.16 16.55
N ARG A 544 -24.89 3.11 17.48
CA ARG A 544 -25.02 4.08 18.58
C ARG A 544 -24.15 3.73 19.80
N GLY A 545 -23.44 2.61 19.78
CA GLY A 545 -22.66 2.11 20.89
C GLY A 545 -23.45 1.34 21.96
N ASP A 546 -24.77 1.15 21.76
CA ASP A 546 -25.62 0.40 22.70
C ASP A 546 -25.53 -1.11 22.39
N LEU A 547 -24.38 -1.69 22.70
CA LEU A 547 -24.09 -3.10 22.44
C LEU A 547 -25.05 -4.03 23.20
N THR A 548 -25.54 -3.60 24.36
CA THR A 548 -26.46 -4.38 25.21
C THR A 548 -27.82 -4.55 24.54
N GLN A 549 -28.39 -3.46 24.01
CA GLN A 549 -29.68 -3.53 23.31
C GLN A 549 -29.53 -4.24 21.95
N ALA A 550 -28.40 -4.02 21.25
CA ALA A 550 -28.14 -4.75 20.02
C ALA A 550 -28.08 -6.26 20.23
N LEU A 551 -27.38 -6.72 21.27
CA LEU A 551 -27.27 -8.14 21.61
C LEU A 551 -28.63 -8.72 22.02
N LYS A 552 -29.36 -8.03 22.92
CA LYS A 552 -30.69 -8.44 23.38
C LYS A 552 -31.69 -8.58 22.22
N THR A 553 -31.66 -7.64 21.27
CA THR A 553 -32.55 -7.68 20.10
C THR A 553 -32.21 -8.89 19.21
N CYS A 554 -30.91 -9.13 18.91
CA CYS A 554 -30.51 -10.29 18.13
C CYS A 554 -30.86 -11.63 18.80
N GLU A 555 -30.64 -11.77 20.11
CA GLU A 555 -30.94 -13.00 20.86
C GLU A 555 -32.45 -13.27 20.93
N ALA A 556 -33.26 -12.23 21.16
CA ALA A 556 -34.70 -12.36 21.14
C ALA A 556 -35.21 -12.80 19.76
N THR A 557 -34.72 -12.20 18.69
CA THR A 557 -35.11 -12.55 17.31
C THR A 557 -34.72 -13.99 16.97
N LEU A 558 -33.52 -14.43 17.36
CA LEU A 558 -33.06 -15.81 17.16
C LEU A 558 -33.97 -16.83 17.86
N LEU A 559 -34.46 -16.49 19.06
CA LEU A 559 -35.36 -17.39 19.84
C LEU A 559 -36.78 -17.44 19.26
N GLN A 560 -37.27 -16.31 18.76
CA GLN A 560 -38.65 -16.22 18.24
C GLN A 560 -38.78 -16.77 16.81
N HIS A 561 -37.76 -16.58 15.97
CA HIS A 561 -37.79 -16.94 14.55
C HIS A 561 -36.58 -17.78 14.15
N PRO A 562 -36.34 -18.98 14.71
CA PRO A 562 -35.11 -19.76 14.54
C PRO A 562 -34.85 -20.27 13.11
N ASN A 563 -35.87 -20.26 12.25
CA ASN A 563 -35.83 -20.81 10.89
C ASN A 563 -35.82 -19.73 9.80
N ASP A 564 -35.78 -18.45 10.17
CA ASP A 564 -35.71 -17.36 9.19
C ASP A 564 -34.38 -17.34 8.42
N ALA A 565 -34.41 -16.87 7.18
CA ALA A 565 -33.27 -16.81 6.28
C ALA A 565 -32.12 -15.94 6.83
N LEU A 566 -32.41 -14.93 7.67
CA LEU A 566 -31.42 -14.02 8.28
C LEU A 566 -30.76 -14.59 9.55
N ILE A 567 -31.16 -15.75 10.02
CA ILE A 567 -30.62 -16.34 11.25
C ILE A 567 -29.10 -16.58 11.22
N PRO A 568 -28.48 -17.04 10.12
CA PRO A 568 -27.02 -17.12 10.03
C PRO A 568 -26.34 -15.78 10.30
N ASP A 569 -26.82 -14.68 9.72
CA ASP A 569 -26.26 -13.35 9.88
C ASP A 569 -26.46 -12.81 11.30
N ILE A 570 -27.63 -13.07 11.90
CA ILE A 570 -27.93 -12.73 13.30
C ILE A 570 -26.99 -13.47 14.24
N ARG A 571 -26.71 -14.76 14.03
CA ARG A 571 -25.75 -15.53 14.85
C ARG A 571 -24.32 -14.96 14.75
N LEU A 572 -23.88 -14.62 13.56
CA LEU A 572 -22.59 -13.96 13.32
C LEU A 572 -22.51 -12.62 14.09
N ARG A 573 -23.59 -11.84 14.03
CA ARG A 573 -23.70 -10.55 14.75
C ARG A 573 -23.62 -10.74 16.27
N ILE A 574 -24.34 -11.74 16.82
CA ILE A 574 -24.28 -12.07 18.25
C ILE A 574 -22.85 -12.40 18.67
N GLN A 575 -22.11 -13.22 17.89
CA GLN A 575 -20.73 -13.55 18.19
C GLN A 575 -19.83 -12.31 18.23
N ARG A 576 -19.99 -11.42 17.24
CA ARG A 576 -19.25 -10.16 17.17
C ARG A 576 -19.55 -9.25 18.36
N LEU A 577 -20.82 -9.04 18.68
CA LEU A 577 -21.25 -8.18 19.79
C LEU A 577 -20.74 -8.70 21.15
N ARG A 578 -20.75 -10.02 21.37
CA ARG A 578 -20.18 -10.63 22.57
C ARG A 578 -18.68 -10.46 22.69
N HIS A 579 -17.97 -10.45 21.56
CA HIS A 579 -16.53 -10.20 21.54
C HIS A 579 -16.20 -8.73 21.87
N LEU A 580 -16.93 -7.80 21.28
CA LEU A 580 -16.79 -6.36 21.56
C LEU A 580 -17.11 -6.03 23.02
N GLY A 581 -18.14 -6.63 23.62
CA GLY A 581 -18.52 -6.43 25.01
C GLY A 581 -17.56 -7.03 26.06
N LYS A 582 -16.60 -7.87 25.64
CA LYS A 582 -15.55 -8.40 26.55
C LYS A 582 -14.30 -7.52 26.56
N ASN A 583 -14.13 -6.68 25.56
CA ASN A 583 -12.93 -5.86 25.37
C ASN A 583 -13.16 -4.37 25.67
N GLY A 584 -14.36 -3.97 26.02
CA GLY A 584 -14.75 -2.65 26.52
C GLY A 584 -15.25 -2.73 27.97
#